data_a7cc91832434585fe2288cbf22f2bf64
#
_entry.id   a7cc91832434585fe2288cbf22f2bf64
#
_cell.length_a   1.000
_cell.length_b   1.000
_cell.length_c   1.000
_cell.angle_alpha   90.00
_cell.angle_beta   90.00
_cell.angle_gamma   90.00
#
_symmetry.space_group_name_H-M   'P 1'
#
loop_
_entity.id
_entity.type
_entity.pdbx_description
1 polymer ?
#
loop_
_entity_poly.entity_id
_entity_poly.type
_entity_poly.pdbx_seq_one_letter_code
_entity_poly.pdbx_strand_id
1 'polypeptide(L)'
;MPESAPLRVFLVVVDETPEHRIAVRYAARRASHTGGRLALLYVIEPTELQHFLAIEELARAERREAAEELLQQLCEDIAPVAGAMPSVYIREGRRHDELLALINEDPTISILVLAAGTGPEGPGPLVSYLAGKAAARLRIPITIIPGGLTIDEVDALS
;
A
#
# COMPACT_ATOMS: atom_id res chain seq x y z
N MET A 1 31.06 -15.24 10.22
CA MET A 1 29.94 -14.35 10.58
C MET A 1 28.69 -14.78 9.83
N PRO A 2 27.61 -15.07 10.51
CA PRO A 2 26.37 -15.31 9.79
C PRO A 2 25.98 -14.03 9.05
N GLU A 3 25.63 -14.16 7.78
CA GLU A 3 25.08 -13.06 7.02
C GLU A 3 23.77 -12.64 7.70
N SER A 4 23.59 -11.34 7.94
CA SER A 4 22.31 -10.85 8.43
C SER A 4 21.22 -11.15 7.40
N ALA A 5 20.07 -11.66 7.85
CA ALA A 5 18.94 -11.90 6.98
C ALA A 5 18.57 -10.58 6.25
N PRO A 6 18.19 -10.65 4.96
CA PRO A 6 17.77 -9.45 4.26
C PRO A 6 16.55 -8.82 4.95
N LEU A 7 16.50 -7.49 4.97
CA LEU A 7 15.38 -6.77 5.54
C LEU A 7 14.10 -7.12 4.81
N ARG A 8 13.04 -7.41 5.57
CA ARG A 8 11.70 -7.60 5.02
C ARG A 8 11.07 -6.23 4.78
N VAL A 9 10.57 -6.03 3.59
CA VAL A 9 9.84 -4.81 3.26
C VAL A 9 8.37 -5.18 3.05
N PHE A 10 7.52 -4.62 3.88
CA PHE A 10 6.07 -4.79 3.84
C PHE A 10 5.49 -3.64 3.04
N LEU A 11 4.93 -3.93 1.88
CA LEU A 11 4.31 -2.94 1.01
C LEU A 11 2.80 -2.88 1.25
N VAL A 12 2.28 -1.68 1.42
CA VAL A 12 0.85 -1.42 1.52
C VAL A 12 0.44 -0.43 0.45
N VAL A 13 -0.67 -0.70 -0.23
CA VAL A 13 -1.28 0.26 -1.14
C VAL A 13 -2.21 1.16 -0.33
N VAL A 14 -1.91 2.45 -0.33
CA VAL A 14 -2.74 3.46 0.33
C VAL A 14 -3.74 3.99 -0.69
N ASP A 15 -5.00 3.92 -0.36
CA ASP A 15 -6.09 4.39 -1.21
C ASP A 15 -7.08 5.22 -0.39
N GLU A 16 -8.21 5.54 -0.98
CA GLU A 16 -9.25 6.36 -0.34
C GLU A 16 -10.21 5.54 0.53
N THR A 17 -10.05 4.21 0.57
CA THR A 17 -10.90 3.36 1.40
C THR A 17 -10.49 3.44 2.86
N PRO A 18 -11.44 3.33 3.80
CA PRO A 18 -11.09 3.35 5.22
C PRO A 18 -10.27 2.13 5.66
N GLU A 19 -10.36 1.02 4.94
CA GLU A 19 -9.69 -0.24 5.28
C GLU A 19 -8.17 -0.14 5.14
N HIS A 20 -7.64 0.82 4.36
CA HIS A 20 -6.18 0.92 4.20
C HIS A 20 -5.47 1.15 5.53
N ARG A 21 -6.11 1.81 6.49
CA ARG A 21 -5.53 2.06 7.83
C ARG A 21 -5.24 0.77 8.58
N ILE A 22 -6.12 -0.22 8.44
CA ILE A 22 -5.95 -1.54 9.02
C ILE A 22 -4.74 -2.25 8.41
N ALA A 23 -4.61 -2.21 7.09
CA ALA A 23 -3.44 -2.78 6.41
C ALA A 23 -2.15 -2.08 6.80
N VAL A 24 -2.14 -0.76 6.87
CA VAL A 24 -0.97 0.02 7.28
C VAL A 24 -0.56 -0.32 8.72
N ARG A 25 -1.52 -0.39 9.62
CA ARG A 25 -1.26 -0.74 11.03
C ARG A 25 -0.64 -2.13 11.15
N TYR A 26 -1.25 -3.12 10.50
CA TYR A 26 -0.74 -4.48 10.52
C TYR A 26 0.69 -4.55 9.97
N ALA A 27 0.92 -3.96 8.80
CA ALA A 27 2.23 -3.97 8.15
C ALA A 27 3.29 -3.24 8.98
N ALA A 28 2.94 -2.11 9.60
CA ALA A 28 3.85 -1.36 10.46
C ALA A 28 4.28 -2.18 11.68
N ARG A 29 3.35 -2.85 12.33
CA ARG A 29 3.66 -3.71 13.48
C ARG A 29 4.50 -4.92 13.08
N ARG A 30 4.20 -5.53 11.93
CA ARG A 30 5.03 -6.62 11.41
C ARG A 30 6.43 -6.15 11.07
N ALA A 31 6.56 -4.96 10.46
CA ALA A 31 7.87 -4.37 10.19
C ALA A 31 8.66 -4.17 11.49
N SER A 32 8.03 -3.59 12.51
CA SER A 32 8.65 -3.39 13.81
C SER A 32 9.09 -4.72 14.47
N HIS A 33 8.20 -5.71 14.48
CA HIS A 33 8.47 -7.00 15.14
C HIS A 33 9.50 -7.87 14.41
N THR A 34 9.72 -7.63 13.11
CA THR A 34 10.68 -8.42 12.32
C THR A 34 11.98 -7.67 12.04
N GLY A 35 12.12 -6.44 12.50
CA GLY A 35 13.24 -5.59 12.14
C GLY A 35 13.23 -5.16 10.68
N GLY A 36 12.08 -5.25 10.03
CA GLY A 36 11.90 -4.89 8.63
C GLY A 36 11.51 -3.43 8.43
N ARG A 37 10.98 -3.14 7.24
CA ARG A 37 10.54 -1.80 6.85
C ARG A 37 9.13 -1.80 6.31
N LEU A 38 8.46 -0.66 6.51
CA LEU A 38 7.18 -0.38 5.88
C LEU A 38 7.40 0.44 4.61
N ALA A 39 6.73 0.09 3.54
CA ALA A 39 6.68 0.87 2.31
C ALA A 39 5.23 1.16 1.95
N LEU A 40 4.95 2.36 1.52
CA LEU A 40 3.62 2.82 1.15
C LEU A 40 3.59 3.21 -0.32
N LEU A 41 2.62 2.70 -1.04
CA LEU A 41 2.39 3.06 -2.45
C LEU A 41 1.05 3.77 -2.57
N TYR A 42 1.07 4.92 -3.20
CA TYR A 42 -0.13 5.63 -3.62
C TYR A 42 -0.13 5.74 -5.14
N VAL A 43 -1.20 5.28 -5.79
CA VAL A 43 -1.33 5.36 -7.25
C VAL A 43 -2.38 6.39 -7.59
N ILE A 44 -1.96 7.41 -8.33
CA ILE A 44 -2.85 8.42 -8.87
C ILE A 44 -3.38 7.89 -10.20
N GLU A 45 -4.67 7.57 -10.23
CA GLU A 45 -5.30 7.10 -11.45
C GLU A 45 -5.71 8.28 -12.32
N PRO A 46 -5.48 8.24 -13.65
CA PRO A 46 -5.90 9.31 -14.53
C PRO A 46 -7.44 9.37 -14.58
N THR A 47 -7.96 10.59 -14.64
CA THR A 47 -9.40 10.79 -14.77
C THR A 47 -9.79 10.80 -16.24
N GLU A 48 -11.00 10.33 -16.54
CA GLU A 48 -11.54 10.28 -17.92
C GLU A 48 -11.93 11.65 -18.49
N LEU A 49 -11.97 12.68 -17.64
CA LEU A 49 -12.40 14.04 -18.00
C LEU A 49 -11.23 14.89 -18.51
N GLN A 50 -10.64 14.47 -19.63
CA GLN A 50 -9.47 15.14 -20.21
C GLN A 50 -9.86 15.96 -21.43
N HIS A 51 -10.60 17.05 -21.24
CA HIS A 51 -11.02 17.88 -22.35
C HIS A 51 -10.08 19.04 -22.69
N PHE A 52 -9.22 19.45 -21.73
CA PHE A 52 -8.27 20.56 -21.95
C PHE A 52 -6.96 20.27 -21.23
N LEU A 53 -5.86 20.25 -21.97
CA LEU A 53 -4.51 19.96 -21.46
C LEU A 53 -4.11 20.81 -20.25
N ALA A 54 -4.39 22.10 -20.28
CA ALA A 54 -4.02 23.01 -19.19
C ALA A 54 -4.77 22.70 -17.90
N ILE A 55 -6.07 22.39 -18.00
CA ILE A 55 -6.88 22.02 -16.84
C ILE A 55 -6.43 20.68 -16.29
N GLU A 56 -6.06 19.77 -17.14
CA GLU A 56 -5.57 18.46 -16.73
C GLU A 56 -4.24 18.54 -15.99
N GLU A 57 -3.31 19.33 -16.49
CA GLU A 57 -2.01 19.51 -15.83
C GLU A 57 -2.17 20.10 -14.43
N LEU A 58 -3.08 21.09 -14.29
CA LEU A 58 -3.38 21.68 -13.00
C LEU A 58 -4.04 20.67 -12.06
N ALA A 59 -5.04 19.93 -12.54
CA ALA A 59 -5.72 18.92 -11.75
C ALA A 59 -4.77 17.78 -11.33
N ARG A 60 -3.88 17.40 -12.22
CA ARG A 60 -2.84 16.38 -11.95
C ARG A 60 -1.88 16.86 -10.87
N ALA A 61 -1.42 18.11 -10.95
CA ALA A 61 -0.54 18.71 -9.93
C ALA A 61 -1.25 18.77 -8.58
N GLU A 62 -2.53 19.15 -8.55
CA GLU A 62 -3.33 19.19 -7.33
C GLU A 62 -3.52 17.79 -6.72
N ARG A 63 -3.77 16.77 -7.54
CA ARG A 63 -3.90 15.38 -7.07
C ARG A 63 -2.58 14.87 -6.49
N ARG A 64 -1.48 15.21 -7.12
CA ARG A 64 -0.15 14.81 -6.63
C ARG A 64 0.16 15.48 -5.30
N GLU A 65 -0.11 16.77 -5.19
CA GLU A 65 0.07 17.51 -3.94
C GLU A 65 -0.79 16.94 -2.81
N ALA A 66 -2.06 16.62 -3.10
CA ALA A 66 -2.95 16.00 -2.12
C ALA A 66 -2.44 14.62 -1.68
N ALA A 67 -1.91 13.83 -2.62
CA ALA A 67 -1.32 12.52 -2.30
C ALA A 67 -0.07 12.68 -1.42
N GLU A 68 0.79 13.63 -1.72
CA GLU A 68 1.98 13.91 -0.92
C GLU A 68 1.63 14.33 0.51
N GLU A 69 0.63 15.19 0.68
CA GLU A 69 0.15 15.61 2.00
C GLU A 69 -0.44 14.44 2.79
N LEU A 70 -1.28 13.63 2.15
CA LEU A 70 -1.86 12.44 2.77
C LEU A 70 -0.78 11.48 3.25
N LEU A 71 0.19 11.19 2.40
CA LEU A 71 1.28 10.27 2.73
C LEU A 71 2.20 10.83 3.81
N GLN A 72 2.48 12.13 3.78
CA GLN A 72 3.30 12.76 4.81
C GLN A 72 2.64 12.60 6.19
N GLN A 73 1.34 12.91 6.29
CA GLN A 73 0.62 12.76 7.53
C GLN A 73 0.57 11.31 7.99
N LEU A 74 0.30 10.40 7.08
CA LEU A 74 0.26 8.97 7.39
C LEU A 74 1.63 8.47 7.87
N CYS A 75 2.72 8.89 7.25
CA CYS A 75 4.07 8.54 7.66
C CYS A 75 4.39 9.03 9.08
N GLU A 76 4.03 10.27 9.38
CA GLU A 76 4.22 10.84 10.73
C GLU A 76 3.45 10.03 11.79
N ASP A 77 2.21 9.68 11.50
CA ASP A 77 1.35 8.94 12.40
C ASP A 77 1.82 7.50 12.62
N ILE A 78 2.34 6.86 11.58
CA ILE A 78 2.68 5.43 11.63
C ILE A 78 4.16 5.16 11.99
N ALA A 79 5.04 6.13 11.85
CA ALA A 79 6.47 5.94 12.11
C ALA A 79 6.76 5.38 13.51
N PRO A 80 6.10 5.87 14.61
CA PRO A 80 6.32 5.29 15.94
C PRO A 80 5.93 3.82 16.04
N VAL A 81 4.93 3.40 15.29
CA VAL A 81 4.46 2.00 15.26
C VAL A 81 5.39 1.13 14.43
N ALA A 82 5.83 1.64 13.30
CA ALA A 82 6.72 0.91 12.38
C ALA A 82 8.17 0.82 12.88
N GLY A 83 8.55 1.72 13.77
CA GLY A 83 9.93 1.81 14.29
C GLY A 83 10.87 2.65 13.44
N ALA A 84 10.43 3.13 12.29
CA ALA A 84 11.17 4.01 11.40
C ALA A 84 10.19 4.69 10.43
N MET A 85 10.66 5.74 9.76
CA MET A 85 9.90 6.38 8.69
C MET A 85 9.71 5.43 7.52
N PRO A 86 8.47 5.26 7.00
CA PRO A 86 8.23 4.42 5.83
C PRO A 86 8.89 4.97 4.56
N SER A 87 9.21 4.06 3.65
CA SER A 87 9.49 4.44 2.26
C SER A 87 8.17 4.77 1.56
N VAL A 88 8.17 5.76 0.69
CA VAL A 88 6.96 6.22 0.01
C VAL A 88 7.17 6.21 -1.50
N TYR A 89 6.18 5.65 -2.21
CA TYR A 89 6.15 5.61 -3.67
C TYR A 89 4.85 6.24 -4.15
N ILE A 90 4.95 7.19 -5.06
CA ILE A 90 3.80 7.79 -5.74
C ILE A 90 3.94 7.47 -7.22
N ARG A 91 2.94 6.80 -7.79
CA ARG A 91 2.91 6.41 -9.20
C ARG A 91 1.64 6.95 -9.84
N GLU A 92 1.67 7.13 -11.14
CA GLU A 92 0.52 7.53 -11.94
C GLU A 92 0.21 6.44 -12.95
N GLY A 93 -1.05 6.01 -13.01
CA GLY A 93 -1.49 4.97 -13.91
C GLY A 93 -2.62 4.14 -13.31
N ARG A 94 -2.78 2.91 -13.79
CA ARG A 94 -3.74 1.97 -13.21
C ARG A 94 -3.15 1.35 -11.96
N ARG A 95 -3.94 1.31 -10.90
CA ARG A 95 -3.49 0.85 -9.59
C ARG A 95 -2.79 -0.50 -9.63
N HIS A 96 -3.44 -1.51 -10.20
CA HIS A 96 -2.84 -2.85 -10.22
C HIS A 96 -1.63 -2.96 -11.15
N ASP A 97 -1.60 -2.24 -12.26
CA ASP A 97 -0.44 -2.24 -13.17
C ASP A 97 0.78 -1.60 -12.51
N GLU A 98 0.58 -0.45 -11.87
CA GLU A 98 1.66 0.25 -11.18
C GLU A 98 2.16 -0.51 -9.95
N LEU A 99 1.27 -1.19 -9.24
CA LEU A 99 1.64 -2.04 -8.12
C LEU A 99 2.54 -3.20 -8.59
N LEU A 100 2.15 -3.90 -9.64
CA LEU A 100 2.95 -5.01 -10.17
C LEU A 100 4.29 -4.52 -10.71
N ALA A 101 4.29 -3.37 -11.38
CA ALA A 101 5.53 -2.76 -11.88
C ALA A 101 6.48 -2.44 -10.72
N LEU A 102 5.99 -1.83 -9.65
CA LEU A 102 6.82 -1.52 -8.49
C LEU A 102 7.41 -2.78 -7.85
N ILE A 103 6.60 -3.81 -7.66
CA ILE A 103 7.07 -5.08 -7.09
C ILE A 103 8.19 -5.69 -7.94
N ASN A 104 8.06 -5.61 -9.27
CA ASN A 104 9.08 -6.12 -10.18
C ASN A 104 10.33 -5.26 -10.25
N GLU A 105 10.19 -3.94 -10.10
CA GLU A 105 11.31 -3.00 -10.13
C GLU A 105 12.14 -3.01 -8.85
N ASP A 106 11.50 -3.23 -7.71
CA ASP A 106 12.17 -3.20 -6.41
C ASP A 106 12.19 -4.60 -5.77
N PRO A 107 13.30 -5.32 -5.93
CA PRO A 107 13.43 -6.68 -5.38
C PRO A 107 13.48 -6.74 -3.85
N THR A 108 13.63 -5.60 -3.17
CA THR A 108 13.61 -5.56 -1.69
C THR A 108 12.21 -5.73 -1.12
N ILE A 109 11.17 -5.45 -1.90
CA ILE A 109 9.79 -5.65 -1.47
C ILE A 109 9.53 -7.15 -1.32
N SER A 110 9.12 -7.54 -0.11
CA SER A 110 9.07 -8.95 0.29
C SER A 110 7.66 -9.48 0.49
N ILE A 111 6.73 -8.62 0.90
CA ILE A 111 5.36 -9.01 1.26
C ILE A 111 4.44 -7.86 0.89
N LEU A 112 3.32 -8.20 0.25
CA LEU A 112 2.25 -7.25 0.00
C LEU A 112 1.16 -7.43 1.05
N VAL A 113 0.73 -6.35 1.68
CA VAL A 113 -0.34 -6.36 2.68
C VAL A 113 -1.52 -5.55 2.15
N LEU A 114 -2.68 -6.18 2.10
CA LEU A 114 -3.92 -5.56 1.63
C LEU A 114 -5.01 -5.73 2.66
N ALA A 115 -5.94 -4.79 2.73
CA ALA A 115 -7.16 -4.94 3.51
C ALA A 115 -8.33 -5.28 2.58
N ALA A 116 -9.13 -6.25 2.97
CA ALA A 116 -10.33 -6.60 2.24
C ALA A 116 -11.48 -5.67 2.62
N GLY A 117 -12.20 -5.17 1.61
CA GLY A 117 -13.41 -4.37 1.82
C GLY A 117 -14.49 -5.16 2.56
N THR A 118 -15.32 -4.46 3.31
CA THR A 118 -16.38 -5.05 4.15
C THR A 118 -17.77 -4.87 3.56
N GLY A 119 -17.90 -4.13 2.45
CA GLY A 119 -19.19 -3.84 1.83
C GLY A 119 -19.74 -5.00 1.00
N PRO A 120 -20.99 -4.86 0.50
CA PRO A 120 -21.63 -5.90 -0.31
C PRO A 120 -20.96 -6.12 -1.67
N GLU A 121 -20.09 -5.22 -2.08
CA GLU A 121 -19.34 -5.29 -3.34
C GLU A 121 -18.18 -6.30 -3.27
N GLY A 122 -17.95 -6.90 -2.11
CA GLY A 122 -16.88 -7.86 -1.90
C GLY A 122 -15.56 -7.24 -1.41
N PRO A 123 -14.44 -7.97 -1.52
CA PRO A 123 -13.18 -7.55 -0.92
C PRO A 123 -12.48 -6.40 -1.62
N GLY A 124 -12.98 -5.97 -2.76
CA GLY A 124 -12.42 -4.89 -3.54
C GLY A 124 -11.69 -5.37 -4.80
N PRO A 125 -11.54 -4.48 -5.81
CA PRO A 125 -10.98 -4.88 -7.11
C PRO A 125 -9.50 -5.30 -7.04
N LEU A 126 -8.73 -4.68 -6.16
CA LEU A 126 -7.31 -5.01 -6.03
C LEU A 126 -7.13 -6.40 -5.41
N VAL A 127 -7.85 -6.69 -4.32
CA VAL A 127 -7.81 -8.01 -3.67
C VAL A 127 -8.28 -9.08 -4.65
N SER A 128 -9.40 -8.85 -5.33
CA SER A 128 -9.95 -9.82 -6.30
C SER A 128 -8.99 -10.09 -7.44
N TYR A 129 -8.35 -9.07 -7.98
CA TYR A 129 -7.39 -9.21 -9.07
C TYR A 129 -6.15 -9.98 -8.63
N LEU A 130 -5.55 -9.60 -7.50
CA LEU A 130 -4.28 -10.18 -7.04
C LEU A 130 -4.45 -11.59 -6.48
N ALA A 131 -5.54 -11.86 -5.78
CA ALA A 131 -5.83 -13.21 -5.28
C ALA A 131 -6.30 -14.16 -6.38
N GLY A 132 -6.81 -13.62 -7.50
CA GLY A 132 -7.31 -14.38 -8.63
C GLY A 132 -6.32 -14.44 -9.80
N LYS A 133 -6.53 -13.57 -10.79
CA LYS A 133 -5.79 -13.61 -12.06
C LYS A 133 -4.29 -13.39 -11.95
N ALA A 134 -3.85 -12.56 -11.04
CA ALA A 134 -2.45 -12.17 -10.93
C ALA A 134 -1.66 -13.02 -9.92
N ALA A 135 -2.32 -13.88 -9.15
CA ALA A 135 -1.67 -14.63 -8.07
C ALA A 135 -0.46 -15.45 -8.56
N ALA A 136 -0.58 -16.10 -9.70
CA ALA A 136 0.50 -16.93 -10.26
C ALA A 136 1.69 -16.11 -10.80
N ARG A 137 1.49 -14.81 -11.03
CA ARG A 137 2.53 -13.91 -11.56
C ARG A 137 3.21 -13.08 -10.49
N LEU A 138 2.73 -13.16 -9.25
CA LEU A 138 3.33 -12.43 -8.14
C LEU A 138 4.62 -13.10 -7.70
N ARG A 139 5.65 -12.28 -7.51
CA ARG A 139 6.95 -12.72 -7.01
C ARG A 139 6.96 -12.89 -5.47
N ILE A 140 6.01 -12.26 -4.79
CA ILE A 140 5.97 -12.17 -3.34
C ILE A 140 4.62 -12.64 -2.78
N PRO A 141 4.56 -13.09 -1.52
CA PRO A 141 3.31 -13.44 -0.89
C PRO A 141 2.42 -12.21 -0.63
N ILE A 142 1.12 -12.46 -0.54
CA ILE A 142 0.12 -11.47 -0.16
C ILE A 142 -0.46 -11.87 1.19
N THR A 143 -0.56 -10.89 2.09
CA THR A 143 -1.33 -11.01 3.32
C THR A 143 -2.59 -10.16 3.19
N ILE A 144 -3.74 -10.78 3.29
CA ILE A 144 -5.03 -10.09 3.20
C ILE A 144 -5.63 -10.00 4.60
N ILE A 145 -5.84 -8.76 5.05
CA ILE A 145 -6.38 -8.46 6.37
C ILE A 145 -7.88 -8.19 6.25
N PRO A 146 -8.73 -8.85 7.06
CA PRO A 146 -10.14 -8.48 7.09
C PRO A 146 -10.31 -7.02 7.48
N GLY A 147 -10.96 -6.24 6.63
CA GLY A 147 -11.08 -4.78 6.81
C GLY A 147 -11.95 -4.34 7.97
N GLY A 148 -12.74 -5.27 8.52
CA GLY A 148 -13.59 -5.00 9.69
C GLY A 148 -12.93 -5.20 11.04
N LEU A 149 -11.65 -5.59 11.08
CA LEU A 149 -10.94 -5.75 12.34
C LEU A 149 -10.77 -4.39 13.04
N THR A 150 -10.85 -4.42 14.36
CA THR A 150 -10.51 -3.25 15.18
C THR A 150 -8.99 -3.11 15.29
N ILE A 151 -8.54 -1.94 15.71
CA ILE A 151 -7.11 -1.71 15.98
C ILE A 151 -6.58 -2.69 17.01
N ASP A 152 -7.34 -2.95 18.09
CA ASP A 152 -6.93 -3.91 19.14
C ASP A 152 -6.80 -5.33 18.56
N GLU A 153 -7.72 -5.74 17.69
CA GLU A 153 -7.64 -7.04 17.04
C GLU A 153 -6.44 -7.14 16.11
N VAL A 154 -6.15 -6.08 15.35
CA VAL A 154 -4.95 -6.02 14.49
C VAL A 154 -3.70 -6.12 15.34
N ASP A 155 -3.64 -5.39 16.44
CA ASP A 155 -2.48 -5.41 17.34
C ASP A 155 -2.25 -6.79 17.95
N ALA A 156 -3.32 -7.50 18.27
CA ALA A 156 -3.22 -8.86 18.80
C ALA A 156 -2.70 -9.88 17.77
N LEU A 157 -2.92 -9.63 16.48
CA LEU A 157 -2.56 -10.55 15.40
C LEU A 157 -1.20 -10.21 14.73
N SER A 158 -0.67 -9.07 15.00
CA SER A 158 0.54 -8.58 14.32
C SER A 158 1.76 -8.52 15.24
#